data_37322f3d11406bf7149584b7115513e8
#
_entry.id   37322f3d11406bf7149584b7115513e8
#
_cell.length_a   1.000
_cell.length_b   1.000
_cell.length_c   1.000
_cell.angle_alpha   90.00
_cell.angle_beta   90.00
_cell.angle_gamma   90.00
#
_symmetry.space_group_name_H-M   'P 1'
#
loop_
_entity.id
_entity.type
_entity.pdbx_description
1 polymer ?
#
loop_
_entity_poly.entity_id
_entity_poly.type
_entity_poly.pdbx_seq_one_letter_code
_entity_poly.pdbx_strand_id
1 'polypeptide(L)'
;MAETEVAHPALPPILSPRDRATVIDAILADRLDRVIPQVMQVHQIDMWVLVAREYLEDPVVATMLDAKSLRARRRTILVFYNPGGGKPVERLTVSRYGLGGLFQPAWNPDVEPDQWKALAQLIAARNPQKIALNVSSKSAFGDGLTKSQHDELVAALTPQLRERIVSGEGPSISWLETRTPMEMQLYPGILRLAHAVLGEGHSAKVVKPGVTTTDDVAWFYRARLSELGVDTWFHPSVGVHRQGVKDLLSGDTVIQPGDLIWTDFGITYLRLNTDTQHLAYVLKPGETDAPAGLKAGLAAANRIQDAVTGAFQVGISGNDILAAARKTAMDQGLKPSIYSHPLGYHGHGAGPAIGFWDNQNPDPRGEGRVNPGTVWSIELSAFAPVPEWGGQEVQFRTEEDAFYDGKTVRYLDGRQTSLTLIPSK
;
A
#
# COMPACT_ATOMS: atom_id res chain seq x y z
N MET A 1 -8.32 0.33 -25.59
CA MET A 1 -8.55 -1.08 -25.20
C MET A 1 -9.82 -1.04 -24.36
N ALA A 2 -10.82 -1.90 -24.62
CA ALA A 2 -12.03 -1.94 -23.82
C ALA A 2 -11.65 -2.30 -22.38
N GLU A 3 -11.97 -1.43 -21.42
CA GLU A 3 -11.83 -1.71 -20.00
C GLU A 3 -12.76 -2.86 -19.67
N THR A 4 -12.21 -3.93 -19.15
CA THR A 4 -12.99 -5.09 -18.72
C THR A 4 -13.75 -4.68 -17.45
N GLU A 5 -15.06 -4.72 -17.52
CA GLU A 5 -15.94 -4.58 -16.37
C GLU A 5 -15.54 -5.60 -15.30
N VAL A 6 -15.37 -5.16 -14.05
CA VAL A 6 -15.13 -6.07 -12.93
C VAL A 6 -16.47 -6.78 -12.63
N ALA A 7 -16.74 -7.85 -13.36
CA ALA A 7 -17.68 -8.86 -12.88
C ALA A 7 -17.01 -9.50 -11.65
N HIS A 8 -17.74 -9.66 -10.53
CA HIS A 8 -17.20 -10.28 -9.32
C HIS A 8 -16.54 -11.61 -9.66
N PRO A 9 -15.19 -11.71 -9.63
CA PRO A 9 -14.52 -12.90 -10.08
C PRO A 9 -14.78 -14.06 -9.11
N ALA A 10 -14.69 -15.28 -9.62
CA ALA A 10 -14.64 -16.45 -8.75
C ALA A 10 -13.41 -16.35 -7.84
N LEU A 11 -13.55 -16.80 -6.60
CA LEU A 11 -12.47 -16.78 -5.61
C LEU A 11 -11.25 -17.53 -6.18
N PRO A 12 -10.08 -16.88 -6.33
CA PRO A 12 -8.89 -17.55 -6.82
C PRO A 12 -8.34 -18.56 -5.80
N PRO A 13 -7.55 -19.56 -6.23
CA PRO A 13 -6.92 -20.50 -5.32
C PRO A 13 -6.01 -19.78 -4.32
N ILE A 14 -6.14 -20.15 -3.04
CA ILE A 14 -5.32 -19.61 -1.95
C ILE A 14 -4.22 -20.61 -1.62
N LEU A 15 -2.96 -20.15 -1.62
CA LEU A 15 -1.81 -21.00 -1.33
C LEU A 15 -1.82 -21.48 0.13
N SER A 16 -1.31 -22.67 0.36
CA SER A 16 -1.04 -23.15 1.71
C SER A 16 -0.02 -22.26 2.43
N PRO A 17 0.03 -22.23 3.79
CA PRO A 17 1.04 -21.46 4.50
C PRO A 17 2.49 -21.79 4.10
N ARG A 18 2.77 -23.06 3.76
CA ARG A 18 4.10 -23.50 3.27
C ARG A 18 4.41 -22.91 1.90
N ASP A 19 3.45 -22.95 0.98
CA ASP A 19 3.66 -22.42 -0.36
C ASP A 19 3.77 -20.88 -0.34
N ARG A 20 2.98 -20.20 0.51
CA ARG A 20 3.13 -18.75 0.75
C ARG A 20 4.55 -18.41 1.23
N ALA A 21 5.08 -19.19 2.18
CA ALA A 21 6.45 -18.98 2.69
C ALA A 21 7.48 -19.09 1.56
N THR A 22 7.33 -20.08 0.68
CA THR A 22 8.22 -20.25 -0.49
C THR A 22 8.14 -19.06 -1.43
N VAL A 23 6.93 -18.56 -1.71
CA VAL A 23 6.75 -17.38 -2.60
C VAL A 23 7.30 -16.12 -1.96
N ILE A 24 7.05 -15.88 -0.67
CA ILE A 24 7.56 -14.72 0.08
C ILE A 24 9.09 -14.69 0.05
N ASP A 25 9.75 -15.82 0.31
CA ASP A 25 11.21 -15.91 0.31
C ASP A 25 11.78 -15.70 -1.11
N ALA A 26 11.10 -16.20 -2.15
CA ALA A 26 11.49 -15.97 -3.54
C ALA A 26 11.36 -14.49 -3.93
N ILE A 27 10.26 -13.83 -3.55
CA ILE A 27 10.08 -12.37 -3.75
C ILE A 27 11.19 -11.60 -3.03
N LEU A 28 11.48 -11.93 -1.78
CA LEU A 28 12.51 -11.24 -1.01
C LEU A 28 13.89 -11.42 -1.66
N ALA A 29 14.24 -12.61 -2.12
CA ALA A 29 15.49 -12.86 -2.82
C ALA A 29 15.61 -12.03 -4.10
N ASP A 30 14.55 -12.01 -4.95
CA ASP A 30 14.49 -11.20 -6.18
C ASP A 30 14.66 -9.71 -5.88
N ARG A 31 14.00 -9.20 -4.84
CA ARG A 31 14.13 -7.81 -4.40
C ARG A 31 15.53 -7.46 -3.90
N LEU A 32 16.13 -8.32 -3.10
CA LEU A 32 17.50 -8.12 -2.60
C LEU A 32 18.52 -8.08 -3.75
N ASP A 33 18.29 -8.87 -4.81
CA ASP A 33 19.17 -8.90 -5.98
C ASP A 33 18.98 -7.69 -6.89
N ARG A 34 17.76 -7.18 -7.05
CA ARG A 34 17.43 -6.12 -8.02
C ARG A 34 17.32 -4.74 -7.40
N VAL A 35 16.57 -4.63 -6.28
CA VAL A 35 16.20 -3.34 -5.73
C VAL A 35 17.33 -2.75 -4.89
N ILE A 36 18.05 -3.55 -4.09
CA ILE A 36 19.13 -3.03 -3.23
C ILE A 36 20.25 -2.35 -4.01
N PRO A 37 20.82 -2.95 -5.08
CA PRO A 37 21.84 -2.26 -5.86
C PRO A 37 21.34 -0.95 -6.47
N GLN A 38 20.11 -0.93 -6.98
CA GLN A 38 19.48 0.26 -7.55
C GLN A 38 19.30 1.36 -6.49
N VAL A 39 18.78 1.01 -5.31
CA VAL A 39 18.59 1.94 -4.19
C VAL A 39 19.93 2.57 -3.78
N MET A 40 20.96 1.75 -3.58
CA MET A 40 22.27 2.25 -3.18
C MET A 40 22.89 3.17 -4.25
N GLN A 41 22.71 2.86 -5.52
CA GLN A 41 23.18 3.69 -6.63
C GLN A 41 22.44 5.02 -6.72
N VAL A 42 21.09 5.01 -6.67
CA VAL A 42 20.25 6.22 -6.78
C VAL A 42 20.55 7.21 -5.65
N HIS A 43 20.70 6.68 -4.42
CA HIS A 43 20.96 7.51 -3.24
C HIS A 43 22.46 7.77 -2.98
N GLN A 44 23.34 7.20 -3.84
CA GLN A 44 24.80 7.37 -3.74
C GLN A 44 25.33 7.04 -2.34
N ILE A 45 24.88 5.93 -1.76
CA ILE A 45 25.33 5.41 -0.45
C ILE A 45 26.22 4.18 -0.64
N ASP A 46 27.29 4.09 0.15
CA ASP A 46 28.19 2.94 0.11
C ASP A 46 27.76 1.88 1.10
N MET A 47 27.12 2.28 2.19
CA MET A 47 26.65 1.35 3.21
C MET A 47 25.27 1.77 3.73
N TRP A 48 24.39 0.79 3.92
CA TRP A 48 23.11 0.96 4.58
C TRP A 48 23.03 0.02 5.76
N VAL A 49 22.94 0.57 6.97
CA VAL A 49 22.86 -0.18 8.22
C VAL A 49 21.45 -0.07 8.78
N LEU A 50 20.80 -1.21 8.90
CA LEU A 50 19.43 -1.34 9.41
C LEU A 50 19.48 -2.10 10.75
N VAL A 51 18.84 -1.56 11.75
CA VAL A 51 18.81 -2.14 13.09
C VAL A 51 17.38 -2.24 13.60
N ALA A 52 16.98 -3.41 14.04
CA ALA A 52 15.68 -3.65 14.66
C ALA A 52 15.84 -4.38 15.99
N ARG A 53 14.93 -4.11 16.93
CA ARG A 53 14.75 -4.89 18.15
C ARG A 53 13.54 -5.80 18.04
N GLU A 54 13.57 -6.90 18.76
CA GLU A 54 12.41 -7.78 18.93
C GLU A 54 11.22 -6.98 19.48
N TYR A 55 10.06 -7.06 18.82
CA TYR A 55 8.82 -6.32 19.09
C TYR A 55 8.85 -4.80 18.80
N LEU A 56 9.95 -4.29 18.26
CA LEU A 56 10.09 -2.92 17.81
C LEU A 56 10.92 -2.92 16.52
N GLU A 57 10.34 -3.54 15.51
CA GLU A 57 10.96 -3.69 14.20
C GLU A 57 10.95 -2.35 13.45
N ASP A 58 12.12 -2.04 12.86
CA ASP A 58 12.21 -1.03 11.82
C ASP A 58 11.29 -1.42 10.65
N PRO A 59 10.49 -0.49 10.07
CA PRO A 59 9.53 -0.79 9.00
C PRO A 59 10.16 -1.46 7.78
N VAL A 60 11.41 -1.13 7.45
CA VAL A 60 12.16 -1.74 6.34
C VAL A 60 12.63 -3.14 6.73
N VAL A 61 13.23 -3.31 7.92
CA VAL A 61 13.68 -4.62 8.40
C VAL A 61 12.54 -5.62 8.45
N ALA A 62 11.34 -5.19 8.86
CA ALA A 62 10.15 -6.06 8.89
C ALA A 62 9.87 -6.69 7.52
N THR A 63 10.14 -5.98 6.43
CA THR A 63 9.96 -6.48 5.05
C THR A 63 11.12 -7.35 4.55
N MET A 64 12.26 -7.34 5.25
CA MET A 64 13.48 -8.07 4.87
C MET A 64 13.68 -9.37 5.65
N LEU A 65 12.76 -9.72 6.54
CA LEU A 65 12.80 -11.00 7.26
C LEU A 65 12.33 -12.12 6.33
N ASP A 66 12.99 -13.27 6.37
CA ASP A 66 12.50 -14.48 5.68
C ASP A 66 11.13 -14.91 6.22
N ALA A 67 10.41 -15.73 5.47
CA ALA A 67 9.01 -16.10 5.81
C ALA A 67 8.88 -16.90 7.12
N LYS A 68 9.97 -17.52 7.60
CA LYS A 68 10.00 -18.23 8.88
C LYS A 68 10.35 -17.33 10.06
N SER A 69 10.92 -16.17 9.78
CA SER A 69 11.24 -15.15 10.78
C SER A 69 10.08 -14.17 10.91
N LEU A 70 9.11 -14.49 11.75
CA LEU A 70 7.90 -13.68 11.95
C LEU A 70 8.20 -12.34 12.63
N ARG A 71 9.32 -12.25 13.35
CA ARG A 71 9.77 -11.06 14.08
C ARG A 71 11.30 -10.96 14.04
N ALA A 72 11.83 -9.76 14.18
CA ALA A 72 13.23 -9.58 14.52
C ALA A 72 13.51 -10.24 15.87
N ARG A 73 14.67 -10.92 15.99
CA ARG A 73 15.04 -11.58 17.24
C ARG A 73 16.10 -10.77 17.96
N ARG A 74 15.87 -10.44 19.25
CA ARG A 74 16.80 -9.68 20.08
C ARG A 74 17.12 -8.34 19.41
N ARG A 75 18.37 -8.19 18.94
CA ARG A 75 18.80 -7.11 18.04
C ARG A 75 19.21 -7.74 16.71
N THR A 76 18.46 -7.46 15.65
CA THR A 76 18.77 -7.87 14.28
C THR A 76 19.41 -6.70 13.57
N ILE A 77 20.61 -6.90 13.02
CA ILE A 77 21.34 -5.88 12.26
C ILE A 77 21.59 -6.41 10.86
N LEU A 78 21.12 -5.66 9.85
CA LEU A 78 21.38 -5.92 8.43
C LEU A 78 22.33 -4.85 7.91
N VAL A 79 23.30 -5.25 7.10
CA VAL A 79 24.26 -4.34 6.49
C VAL A 79 24.35 -4.64 5.00
N PHE A 80 24.04 -3.65 4.19
CA PHE A 80 24.32 -3.65 2.77
C PHE A 80 25.56 -2.81 2.51
N TYR A 81 26.52 -3.35 1.78
CA TYR A 81 27.74 -2.64 1.41
C TYR A 81 28.00 -2.76 -0.08
N ASN A 82 28.13 -1.62 -0.74
CA ASN A 82 28.50 -1.53 -2.14
C ASN A 82 30.02 -1.30 -2.25
N PRO A 83 30.82 -2.30 -2.61
CA PRO A 83 32.28 -2.15 -2.73
C PRO A 83 32.69 -1.33 -3.96
N GLY A 84 31.75 -0.97 -4.82
CA GLY A 84 32.03 -0.27 -6.09
C GLY A 84 32.69 -1.16 -7.15
N GLY A 85 33.10 -0.54 -8.25
CA GLY A 85 33.85 -1.23 -9.33
C GLY A 85 33.06 -2.36 -10.01
N GLY A 86 31.72 -2.31 -10.01
CA GLY A 86 30.87 -3.35 -10.62
C GLY A 86 30.75 -4.64 -9.81
N LYS A 87 31.29 -4.68 -8.59
CA LYS A 87 31.14 -5.83 -7.71
C LYS A 87 29.73 -5.89 -7.12
N PRO A 88 29.22 -7.11 -6.82
CA PRO A 88 27.93 -7.27 -6.16
C PRO A 88 27.88 -6.58 -4.79
N VAL A 89 26.70 -6.07 -4.43
CA VAL A 89 26.45 -5.55 -3.09
C VAL A 89 26.54 -6.70 -2.07
N GLU A 90 27.35 -6.52 -1.03
CA GLU A 90 27.43 -7.45 0.08
C GLU A 90 26.18 -7.34 0.93
N ARG A 91 25.60 -8.48 1.30
CA ARG A 91 24.43 -8.59 2.18
C ARG A 91 24.86 -9.32 3.45
N LEU A 92 24.99 -8.60 4.54
CA LEU A 92 25.57 -9.09 5.78
C LEU A 92 24.57 -8.98 6.93
N THR A 93 24.69 -9.88 7.89
CA THR A 93 23.96 -9.75 9.17
C THR A 93 24.93 -9.82 10.34
N VAL A 94 24.81 -8.83 11.26
CA VAL A 94 25.49 -8.84 12.55
C VAL A 94 24.49 -9.34 13.61
N SER A 95 23.99 -10.55 13.39
CA SER A 95 22.99 -11.22 14.22
C SER A 95 23.39 -12.68 14.46
N ARG A 96 22.81 -13.30 15.45
CA ARG A 96 23.04 -14.74 15.72
C ARG A 96 22.41 -15.65 14.66
N TYR A 97 21.51 -15.13 13.83
CA TYR A 97 20.69 -15.88 12.89
C TYR A 97 20.93 -15.39 11.44
N GLY A 98 21.05 -16.34 10.52
CA GLY A 98 21.35 -16.06 9.11
C GLY A 98 20.15 -15.69 8.23
N LEU A 99 18.95 -15.49 8.80
CA LEU A 99 17.74 -15.02 8.10
C LEU A 99 17.48 -15.79 6.78
N GLY A 100 17.23 -17.08 6.89
CA GLY A 100 16.89 -17.92 5.73
C GLY A 100 18.03 -18.12 4.71
N GLY A 101 19.27 -17.72 5.04
CA GLY A 101 20.41 -17.79 4.11
C GLY A 101 20.50 -16.62 3.14
N LEU A 102 19.61 -15.62 3.25
CA LEU A 102 19.59 -14.43 2.40
C LEU A 102 20.69 -13.41 2.75
N PHE A 103 21.24 -13.51 3.97
CA PHE A 103 22.31 -12.67 4.47
C PHE A 103 23.48 -13.52 4.93
N GLN A 104 24.71 -13.10 4.65
CA GLN A 104 25.91 -13.74 5.14
C GLN A 104 26.15 -13.35 6.61
N PRO A 105 26.23 -14.31 7.56
CA PRO A 105 26.61 -14.00 8.92
C PRO A 105 28.02 -13.37 8.99
N ALA A 106 28.13 -12.23 9.66
CA ALA A 106 29.37 -11.46 9.80
C ALA A 106 29.74 -11.22 11.28
N TRP A 107 29.16 -12.00 12.20
CA TRP A 107 29.42 -11.91 13.62
C TRP A 107 29.53 -13.30 14.25
N ASN A 108 30.60 -13.49 15.00
CA ASN A 108 30.76 -14.63 15.88
C ASN A 108 30.83 -14.16 17.35
N PRO A 109 29.77 -14.34 18.14
CA PRO A 109 29.71 -13.87 19.53
C PRO A 109 30.68 -14.60 20.47
N ASP A 110 31.22 -15.76 20.09
CA ASP A 110 32.24 -16.48 20.88
C ASP A 110 33.61 -15.83 20.74
N VAL A 111 33.83 -15.04 19.67
CA VAL A 111 35.06 -14.29 19.40
C VAL A 111 34.92 -12.84 19.87
N GLU A 112 33.83 -12.19 19.53
CA GLU A 112 33.51 -10.82 19.95
C GLU A 112 32.08 -10.79 20.53
N PRO A 113 31.94 -10.80 21.87
CA PRO A 113 30.63 -10.84 22.51
C PRO A 113 29.85 -9.52 22.37
N ASP A 114 30.52 -8.39 22.11
CA ASP A 114 29.89 -7.09 21.91
C ASP A 114 29.48 -6.93 20.46
N GLN A 115 28.16 -6.96 20.22
CA GLN A 115 27.58 -6.82 18.90
C GLN A 115 27.84 -5.45 18.27
N TRP A 116 27.85 -4.37 19.06
CA TRP A 116 28.15 -3.02 18.55
C TRP A 116 29.62 -2.89 18.14
N LYS A 117 30.51 -3.46 18.91
CA LYS A 117 31.93 -3.49 18.57
C LYS A 117 32.17 -4.31 17.30
N ALA A 118 31.51 -5.46 17.15
CA ALA A 118 31.58 -6.26 15.93
C ALA A 118 31.08 -5.47 14.71
N LEU A 119 29.95 -4.75 14.84
CA LEU A 119 29.46 -3.88 13.77
C LEU A 119 30.43 -2.76 13.44
N ALA A 120 30.97 -2.07 14.45
CA ALA A 120 31.94 -0.99 14.24
C ALA A 120 33.22 -1.49 13.52
N GLN A 121 33.72 -2.67 13.87
CA GLN A 121 34.88 -3.32 13.19
C GLN A 121 34.52 -3.65 11.73
N LEU A 122 33.30 -4.17 11.46
CA LEU A 122 32.82 -4.48 10.12
C LEU A 122 32.75 -3.22 9.25
N ILE A 123 32.22 -2.12 9.80
CA ILE A 123 32.13 -0.83 9.11
C ILE A 123 33.54 -0.27 8.84
N ALA A 124 34.40 -0.26 9.85
CA ALA A 124 35.77 0.24 9.73
C ALA A 124 36.60 -0.51 8.67
N ALA A 125 36.47 -1.82 8.60
CA ALA A 125 37.17 -2.66 7.62
C ALA A 125 36.75 -2.35 6.16
N ARG A 126 35.53 -1.90 5.94
CA ARG A 126 35.00 -1.52 4.62
C ARG A 126 35.18 -0.05 4.28
N ASN A 127 35.41 0.77 5.30
CA ASN A 127 35.68 2.20 5.18
C ASN A 127 34.73 2.98 4.23
N PRO A 128 33.39 2.82 4.37
CA PRO A 128 32.42 3.48 3.51
C PRO A 128 32.51 5.02 3.63
N GLN A 129 32.22 5.75 2.57
CA GLN A 129 32.20 7.23 2.59
C GLN A 129 30.84 7.78 3.03
N LYS A 130 29.72 7.03 2.76
CA LYS A 130 28.38 7.39 3.21
C LYS A 130 27.70 6.17 3.85
N ILE A 131 27.27 6.36 5.09
CA ILE A 131 26.60 5.33 5.91
C ILE A 131 25.17 5.78 6.15
N ALA A 132 24.20 5.15 5.50
CA ALA A 132 22.81 5.44 5.73
C ALA A 132 22.31 4.73 7.00
N LEU A 133 21.63 5.47 7.87
CA LEU A 133 20.92 4.96 9.06
C LEU A 133 19.45 5.41 8.97
N ASN A 134 18.51 4.56 9.36
CA ASN A 134 17.10 4.89 9.35
C ASN A 134 16.71 5.86 10.46
N VAL A 135 17.08 7.12 10.25
CA VAL A 135 16.73 8.28 11.08
C VAL A 135 16.15 9.35 10.15
N SER A 136 14.92 9.76 10.42
CA SER A 136 14.20 10.78 9.65
C SER A 136 13.27 11.58 10.55
N SER A 137 13.11 12.87 10.26
CA SER A 137 12.08 13.74 10.85
C SER A 137 10.85 13.89 9.94
N LYS A 138 10.85 13.30 8.74
CA LYS A 138 9.81 13.49 7.72
C LYS A 138 9.00 12.24 7.45
N SER A 139 9.63 11.07 7.46
CA SER A 139 8.99 9.81 7.11
C SER A 139 9.22 8.74 8.16
N ALA A 140 8.14 8.21 8.72
CA ALA A 140 8.18 7.08 9.65
C ALA A 140 8.84 5.83 9.04
N PHE A 141 8.77 5.66 7.71
CA PHE A 141 9.42 4.55 7.00
C PHE A 141 10.95 4.61 7.06
N GLY A 142 11.52 5.79 7.19
CA GLY A 142 12.95 6.00 7.30
C GLY A 142 13.43 6.33 8.73
N ASP A 143 12.58 6.17 9.76
CA ASP A 143 12.86 6.53 11.16
C ASP A 143 12.73 5.34 12.12
N GLY A 144 13.09 4.15 11.65
CA GLY A 144 12.95 2.91 12.44
C GLY A 144 14.08 2.66 13.44
N LEU A 145 15.19 3.41 13.40
CA LEU A 145 16.29 3.28 14.36
C LEU A 145 15.96 4.00 15.67
N THR A 146 15.74 3.25 16.74
CA THR A 146 15.41 3.87 18.04
C THR A 146 16.55 4.72 18.58
N LYS A 147 16.21 5.77 19.32
CA LYS A 147 17.18 6.71 19.91
C LYS A 147 18.30 6.02 20.70
N SER A 148 17.94 5.04 21.54
CA SER A 148 18.96 4.31 22.33
C SER A 148 19.92 3.49 21.46
N GLN A 149 19.41 2.83 20.41
CA GLN A 149 20.27 2.07 19.50
C GLN A 149 21.11 2.96 18.60
N HIS A 150 20.57 4.11 18.20
CA HIS A 150 21.35 5.13 17.50
C HIS A 150 22.53 5.61 18.36
N ASP A 151 22.28 5.96 19.62
CA ASP A 151 23.33 6.45 20.51
C ASP A 151 24.41 5.39 20.79
N GLU A 152 24.00 4.14 21.02
CA GLU A 152 24.91 3.00 21.22
C GLU A 152 25.78 2.76 19.97
N LEU A 153 25.18 2.76 18.77
CA LEU A 153 25.88 2.62 17.51
C LEU A 153 26.89 3.77 17.29
N VAL A 154 26.43 5.01 17.44
CA VAL A 154 27.27 6.20 17.24
C VAL A 154 28.43 6.21 18.26
N ALA A 155 28.19 5.80 19.50
CA ALA A 155 29.25 5.67 20.51
C ALA A 155 30.31 4.63 20.14
N ALA A 156 29.93 3.55 19.46
CA ALA A 156 30.86 2.50 19.03
C ALA A 156 31.71 2.88 17.81
N LEU A 157 31.28 3.88 17.02
CA LEU A 157 32.00 4.34 15.81
C LEU A 157 33.12 5.32 16.15
N THR A 158 34.17 5.35 15.32
CA THR A 158 35.20 6.40 15.37
C THR A 158 34.62 7.76 14.95
N PRO A 159 35.23 8.89 15.40
CA PRO A 159 34.77 10.23 14.97
C PRO A 159 34.65 10.38 13.45
N GLN A 160 35.61 9.86 12.70
CA GLN A 160 35.65 9.94 11.23
C GLN A 160 34.48 9.18 10.57
N LEU A 161 34.06 8.04 11.14
CA LEU A 161 32.91 7.28 10.63
C LEU A 161 31.59 7.93 11.00
N ARG A 162 31.50 8.60 12.15
CA ARG A 162 30.29 9.34 12.57
C ARG A 162 29.97 10.49 11.61
N GLU A 163 30.98 11.20 11.10
CA GLU A 163 30.82 12.29 10.14
C GLU A 163 30.27 11.83 8.78
N ARG A 164 30.30 10.53 8.49
CA ARG A 164 29.81 9.92 7.24
C ARG A 164 28.38 9.41 7.34
N ILE A 165 27.74 9.56 8.49
CA ILE A 165 26.36 9.15 8.69
C ILE A 165 25.41 10.09 7.93
N VAL A 166 24.51 9.50 7.17
CA VAL A 166 23.44 10.20 6.44
C VAL A 166 22.09 9.55 6.75
N SER A 167 20.99 10.27 6.49
CA SER A 167 19.64 9.71 6.64
C SER A 167 19.39 8.55 5.68
N GLY A 168 18.78 7.48 6.19
CA GLY A 168 18.28 6.34 5.43
C GLY A 168 16.86 6.53 4.88
N GLU A 169 16.27 7.73 4.98
CA GLU A 169 14.90 8.00 4.50
C GLU A 169 14.71 7.67 3.03
N GLY A 170 15.55 8.25 2.16
CA GLY A 170 15.46 8.00 0.72
C GLY A 170 15.60 6.52 0.35
N PRO A 171 16.65 5.82 0.80
CA PRO A 171 16.77 4.37 0.63
C PRO A 171 15.56 3.57 1.12
N SER A 172 15.00 3.93 2.28
CA SER A 172 13.82 3.27 2.84
C SER A 172 12.59 3.42 1.95
N ILE A 173 12.30 4.64 1.52
CA ILE A 173 11.18 4.92 0.62
C ILE A 173 11.37 4.15 -0.69
N SER A 174 12.54 4.27 -1.34
CA SER A 174 12.80 3.59 -2.61
C SER A 174 12.72 2.06 -2.51
N TRP A 175 13.18 1.46 -1.41
CA TRP A 175 13.00 0.03 -1.16
C TRP A 175 11.53 -0.34 -1.05
N LEU A 176 10.74 0.40 -0.29
CA LEU A 176 9.34 0.07 -0.01
C LEU A 176 8.41 0.34 -1.19
N GLU A 177 8.64 1.41 -1.97
CA GLU A 177 7.78 1.80 -3.09
C GLU A 177 8.02 0.99 -4.37
N THR A 178 9.27 0.52 -4.60
CA THR A 178 9.62 -0.16 -5.86
C THR A 178 9.06 -1.56 -5.92
N ARG A 179 8.36 -1.89 -7.01
CA ARG A 179 7.87 -3.24 -7.32
C ARG A 179 8.79 -3.93 -8.31
N THR A 180 9.03 -5.23 -8.11
CA THR A 180 9.77 -6.06 -9.06
C THR A 180 8.84 -6.70 -10.09
N PRO A 181 9.37 -7.17 -11.24
CA PRO A 181 8.55 -7.93 -12.18
C PRO A 181 7.89 -9.17 -11.58
N MET A 182 8.54 -9.82 -10.58
CA MET A 182 7.98 -10.97 -9.89
C MET A 182 6.76 -10.58 -9.05
N GLU A 183 6.84 -9.48 -8.30
CA GLU A 183 5.69 -8.93 -7.56
C GLU A 183 4.55 -8.58 -8.53
N MET A 184 4.85 -7.96 -9.66
CA MET A 184 3.84 -7.55 -10.65
C MET A 184 3.19 -8.70 -11.41
N GLN A 185 3.77 -9.90 -11.41
CA GLN A 185 3.09 -11.12 -11.88
C GLN A 185 2.05 -11.63 -10.89
N LEU A 186 2.21 -11.36 -9.60
CA LEU A 186 1.36 -11.84 -8.53
C LEU A 186 0.27 -10.84 -8.13
N TYR A 187 0.59 -9.55 -8.15
CA TYR A 187 -0.28 -8.49 -7.62
C TYR A 187 -1.68 -8.47 -8.23
N PRO A 188 -1.88 -8.61 -9.56
CA PRO A 188 -3.23 -8.69 -10.13
C PRO A 188 -4.08 -9.84 -9.55
N GLY A 189 -3.46 -10.98 -9.23
CA GLY A 189 -4.11 -12.11 -8.57
C GLY A 189 -4.49 -11.82 -7.11
N ILE A 190 -3.67 -11.03 -6.40
CA ILE A 190 -3.93 -10.58 -5.03
C ILE A 190 -5.13 -9.63 -5.01
N LEU A 191 -5.15 -8.64 -5.93
CA LEU A 191 -6.28 -7.72 -6.04
C LEU A 191 -7.57 -8.45 -6.46
N ARG A 192 -7.48 -9.43 -7.39
CA ARG A 192 -8.63 -10.26 -7.75
C ARG A 192 -9.21 -11.04 -6.58
N LEU A 193 -8.37 -11.47 -5.63
CA LEU A 193 -8.84 -12.08 -4.39
C LEU A 193 -9.64 -11.07 -3.54
N ALA A 194 -9.16 -9.82 -3.43
CA ALA A 194 -9.89 -8.76 -2.74
C ALA A 194 -11.25 -8.49 -3.42
N HIS A 195 -11.27 -8.33 -4.76
CA HIS A 195 -12.50 -8.11 -5.53
C HIS A 195 -13.50 -9.27 -5.39
N ALA A 196 -13.02 -10.52 -5.34
CA ALA A 196 -13.89 -11.68 -5.15
C ALA A 196 -14.58 -11.65 -3.78
N VAL A 197 -13.82 -11.36 -2.71
CA VAL A 197 -14.36 -11.24 -1.35
C VAL A 197 -15.30 -10.04 -1.22
N LEU A 198 -14.94 -8.90 -1.83
CA LEU A 198 -15.78 -7.71 -1.86
C LEU A 198 -17.13 -8.03 -2.54
N GLY A 199 -17.09 -8.72 -3.67
CA GLY A 199 -18.28 -9.16 -4.38
C GLY A 199 -19.16 -10.14 -3.60
N GLU A 200 -18.58 -11.04 -2.78
CA GLU A 200 -19.36 -11.88 -1.87
C GLU A 200 -20.16 -11.01 -0.89
N GLY A 201 -19.54 -9.96 -0.32
CA GLY A 201 -20.20 -9.02 0.59
C GLY A 201 -21.29 -8.17 -0.09
N HIS A 202 -21.14 -7.82 -1.36
CA HIS A 202 -22.13 -7.12 -2.17
C HIS A 202 -23.15 -8.06 -2.83
N SER A 203 -23.54 -9.11 -2.15
CA SER A 203 -24.49 -10.10 -2.69
C SER A 203 -25.72 -10.28 -1.80
N ALA A 204 -26.82 -10.77 -2.38
CA ALA A 204 -28.03 -11.13 -1.64
C ALA A 204 -27.82 -12.28 -0.62
N LYS A 205 -26.67 -12.94 -0.64
CA LYS A 205 -26.31 -13.93 0.39
C LYS A 205 -25.94 -13.25 1.72
N VAL A 206 -25.31 -12.08 1.64
CA VAL A 206 -24.84 -11.29 2.78
C VAL A 206 -25.82 -10.18 3.11
N VAL A 207 -26.14 -9.32 2.13
CA VAL A 207 -27.05 -8.19 2.33
C VAL A 207 -28.50 -8.65 2.18
N LYS A 208 -29.22 -8.61 3.28
CA LYS A 208 -30.68 -8.82 3.34
C LYS A 208 -31.34 -7.50 3.70
N PRO A 209 -31.89 -6.78 2.70
CA PRO A 209 -32.50 -5.47 2.94
C PRO A 209 -33.57 -5.51 4.04
N GLY A 210 -33.55 -4.52 4.94
CA GLY A 210 -34.42 -4.45 6.10
C GLY A 210 -33.95 -5.27 7.33
N VAL A 211 -32.80 -6.00 7.20
CA VAL A 211 -32.26 -6.86 8.27
C VAL A 211 -30.77 -6.59 8.50
N THR A 212 -29.95 -6.76 7.47
CA THR A 212 -28.49 -6.63 7.56
C THR A 212 -28.10 -5.16 7.80
N THR A 213 -27.21 -4.92 8.75
CA THR A 213 -26.63 -3.60 9.01
C THR A 213 -25.34 -3.40 8.22
N THR A 214 -24.87 -2.15 8.11
CA THR A 214 -23.57 -1.84 7.51
C THR A 214 -22.43 -2.46 8.33
N ASP A 215 -22.55 -2.54 9.66
CA ASP A 215 -21.58 -3.19 10.53
C ASP A 215 -21.55 -4.72 10.33
N ASP A 216 -22.70 -5.37 10.13
CA ASP A 216 -22.75 -6.80 9.79
C ASP A 216 -21.94 -7.11 8.52
N VAL A 217 -22.00 -6.24 7.51
CA VAL A 217 -21.22 -6.42 6.26
C VAL A 217 -19.73 -6.22 6.52
N ALA A 218 -19.33 -5.23 7.33
CA ALA A 218 -17.93 -5.04 7.70
C ALA A 218 -17.37 -6.26 8.44
N TRP A 219 -18.13 -6.82 9.39
CA TRP A 219 -17.74 -8.04 10.11
C TRP A 219 -17.79 -9.30 9.25
N PHE A 220 -18.67 -9.37 8.26
CA PHE A 220 -18.63 -10.43 7.25
C PHE A 220 -17.26 -10.47 6.55
N TYR A 221 -16.74 -9.33 6.08
CA TYR A 221 -15.42 -9.30 5.44
C TYR A 221 -14.31 -9.79 6.39
N ARG A 222 -14.31 -9.36 7.65
CA ARG A 222 -13.34 -9.80 8.66
C ARG A 222 -13.42 -11.33 8.89
N ALA A 223 -14.61 -11.85 9.06
CA ALA A 223 -14.82 -13.29 9.23
C ALA A 223 -14.37 -14.07 7.99
N ARG A 224 -14.73 -13.57 6.80
CA ARG A 224 -14.38 -14.22 5.53
C ARG A 224 -12.88 -14.31 5.30
N LEU A 225 -12.15 -13.24 5.57
CA LEU A 225 -10.68 -13.24 5.49
C LEU A 225 -10.06 -14.23 6.47
N SER A 226 -10.57 -14.28 7.71
CA SER A 226 -10.11 -15.25 8.71
C SER A 226 -10.31 -16.70 8.24
N GLU A 227 -11.48 -17.04 7.65
CA GLU A 227 -11.75 -18.36 7.06
C GLU A 227 -10.77 -18.72 5.93
N LEU A 228 -10.42 -17.73 5.12
CA LEU A 228 -9.48 -17.87 4.01
C LEU A 228 -8.00 -17.88 4.47
N GLY A 229 -7.74 -17.57 5.75
CA GLY A 229 -6.40 -17.37 6.28
C GLY A 229 -5.66 -16.25 5.57
N VAL A 230 -6.35 -15.17 5.23
CA VAL A 230 -5.83 -13.94 4.62
C VAL A 230 -5.97 -12.82 5.64
N ASP A 231 -5.00 -11.91 5.69
CA ASP A 231 -5.02 -10.78 6.60
C ASP A 231 -5.62 -9.53 5.96
N THR A 232 -5.90 -8.52 6.78
CA THR A 232 -6.22 -7.16 6.35
C THR A 232 -5.37 -6.17 7.14
N TRP A 233 -5.13 -4.99 6.58
CA TRP A 233 -4.32 -3.97 7.22
C TRP A 233 -5.19 -2.87 7.88
N PHE A 234 -6.50 -2.87 7.63
CA PHE A 234 -7.47 -2.00 8.30
C PHE A 234 -8.82 -2.71 8.48
N HIS A 235 -9.66 -2.18 9.36
CA HIS A 235 -11.02 -2.67 9.50
C HIS A 235 -11.88 -2.14 8.36
N PRO A 236 -12.57 -2.99 7.57
CA PRO A 236 -13.39 -2.54 6.45
C PRO A 236 -14.42 -1.50 6.87
N SER A 237 -14.61 -0.48 6.05
CA SER A 237 -15.64 0.53 6.27
C SER A 237 -16.81 0.29 5.32
N VAL A 238 -18.03 0.29 5.87
CA VAL A 238 -19.25 0.15 5.08
C VAL A 238 -20.24 1.24 5.47
N GLY A 239 -20.79 1.90 4.46
CA GLY A 239 -21.80 2.93 4.68
C GLY A 239 -22.82 2.95 3.55
N VAL A 240 -23.92 3.66 3.75
CA VAL A 240 -24.97 3.81 2.75
C VAL A 240 -25.34 5.28 2.53
N HIS A 241 -25.46 5.67 1.29
CA HIS A 241 -26.19 6.87 0.92
C HIS A 241 -27.66 6.51 0.71
N ARG A 242 -28.54 7.28 1.35
CA ARG A 242 -29.98 7.08 1.33
C ARG A 242 -30.71 8.32 0.83
N GLN A 243 -31.72 8.13 0.01
CA GLN A 243 -32.58 9.22 -0.46
C GLN A 243 -33.17 9.99 0.72
N GLY A 244 -33.02 11.32 0.71
CA GLY A 244 -33.52 12.22 1.75
C GLY A 244 -32.59 12.36 2.96
N VAL A 245 -31.47 11.64 3.02
CA VAL A 245 -30.45 11.75 4.08
C VAL A 245 -29.14 12.28 3.49
N LYS A 246 -28.67 13.41 4.01
CA LYS A 246 -27.47 14.10 3.49
C LYS A 246 -26.18 13.34 3.79
N ASP A 247 -26.08 12.86 5.02
CA ASP A 247 -24.84 12.26 5.51
C ASP A 247 -24.77 10.77 5.14
N LEU A 248 -23.54 10.25 5.01
CA LEU A 248 -23.32 8.82 4.90
C LEU A 248 -23.71 8.14 6.21
N LEU A 249 -24.60 7.15 6.15
CA LEU A 249 -25.01 6.36 7.29
C LEU A 249 -24.12 5.12 7.42
N SER A 250 -23.70 4.78 8.63
CA SER A 250 -22.82 3.64 8.92
C SER A 250 -23.14 3.01 10.29
N GLY A 251 -22.30 2.08 10.75
CA GLY A 251 -22.49 1.39 12.04
C GLY A 251 -23.70 0.46 12.01
N ASP A 252 -24.57 0.56 13.01
CA ASP A 252 -25.78 -0.28 13.11
C ASP A 252 -26.91 0.13 12.14
N THR A 253 -26.57 0.85 11.07
CA THR A 253 -27.54 1.28 10.07
C THR A 253 -28.05 0.09 9.28
N VAL A 254 -29.35 -0.21 9.40
CA VAL A 254 -30.01 -1.28 8.63
C VAL A 254 -30.12 -0.83 7.16
N ILE A 255 -29.53 -1.63 6.27
CA ILE A 255 -29.54 -1.41 4.83
C ILE A 255 -30.96 -1.61 4.29
N GLN A 256 -31.46 -0.66 3.47
CA GLN A 256 -32.80 -0.65 2.93
C GLN A 256 -32.82 -0.75 1.39
N PRO A 257 -33.93 -1.22 0.79
CA PRO A 257 -34.11 -1.06 -0.65
C PRO A 257 -33.99 0.41 -1.07
N GLY A 258 -33.21 0.67 -2.10
CA GLY A 258 -32.93 2.02 -2.60
C GLY A 258 -31.66 2.66 -2.04
N ASP A 259 -30.96 2.01 -1.11
CA ASP A 259 -29.66 2.49 -0.61
C ASP A 259 -28.54 2.24 -1.64
N LEU A 260 -27.63 3.20 -1.73
CA LEU A 260 -26.35 3.05 -2.40
C LEU A 260 -25.30 2.71 -1.33
N ILE A 261 -24.83 1.47 -1.31
CA ILE A 261 -23.79 1.00 -0.42
C ILE A 261 -22.43 1.45 -0.96
N TRP A 262 -21.60 1.96 -0.09
CA TRP A 262 -20.16 2.19 -0.27
C TRP A 262 -19.41 1.24 0.65
N THR A 263 -18.37 0.61 0.14
CA THR A 263 -17.48 -0.25 0.91
C THR A 263 -16.04 0.10 0.60
N ASP A 264 -15.25 0.25 1.66
CA ASP A 264 -13.81 0.42 1.64
C ASP A 264 -13.17 -0.83 2.24
N PHE A 265 -12.35 -1.54 1.44
CA PHE A 265 -11.89 -2.88 1.75
C PHE A 265 -10.51 -3.17 1.14
N GLY A 266 -9.61 -3.66 1.98
CA GLY A 266 -8.28 -4.10 1.55
C GLY A 266 -7.83 -5.38 2.25
N ILE A 267 -6.93 -6.12 1.60
CA ILE A 267 -6.34 -7.34 2.14
C ILE A 267 -4.82 -7.23 2.20
N THR A 268 -4.21 -8.07 3.02
CA THR A 268 -2.77 -8.34 3.02
C THR A 268 -2.55 -9.80 2.63
N TYR A 269 -1.91 -10.02 1.48
CA TYR A 269 -1.58 -11.36 1.02
C TYR A 269 -0.18 -11.38 0.41
N LEU A 270 0.65 -12.37 0.74
CA LEU A 270 2.06 -12.46 0.35
C LEU A 270 2.88 -11.21 0.73
N ARG A 271 2.51 -10.55 1.83
CA ARG A 271 3.07 -9.27 2.35
C ARG A 271 2.74 -8.04 1.48
N LEU A 272 1.92 -8.17 0.47
CA LEU A 272 1.43 -7.05 -0.34
C LEU A 272 0.00 -6.70 0.08
N ASN A 273 -0.28 -5.41 0.13
CA ASN A 273 -1.59 -4.88 0.49
C ASN A 273 -2.36 -4.47 -0.77
N THR A 274 -3.69 -4.56 -0.69
CA THR A 274 -4.62 -3.96 -1.65
C THR A 274 -5.48 -2.94 -0.97
N ASP A 275 -6.07 -2.03 -1.74
CA ASP A 275 -7.02 -1.04 -1.28
C ASP A 275 -8.07 -0.75 -2.35
N THR A 276 -9.34 -0.88 -2.02
CA THR A 276 -10.41 -0.74 -3.00
C THR A 276 -11.68 -0.17 -2.40
N GLN A 277 -12.34 0.75 -3.12
CA GLN A 277 -13.66 1.23 -2.76
C GLN A 277 -14.64 0.97 -3.90
N HIS A 278 -15.68 0.18 -3.61
CA HIS A 278 -16.73 -0.17 -4.56
C HIS A 278 -18.12 0.27 -4.08
N LEU A 279 -19.01 0.45 -5.05
CA LEU A 279 -20.39 0.85 -4.86
C LEU A 279 -21.35 -0.27 -5.27
N ALA A 280 -22.39 -0.49 -4.44
CA ALA A 280 -23.49 -1.39 -4.76
C ALA A 280 -24.84 -0.72 -4.52
N TYR A 281 -25.81 -1.00 -5.36
CA TYR A 281 -27.18 -0.47 -5.21
C TYR A 281 -28.15 -1.58 -4.82
N VAL A 282 -28.92 -1.34 -3.77
CA VAL A 282 -29.97 -2.24 -3.34
C VAL A 282 -31.25 -1.92 -4.12
N LEU A 283 -31.63 -2.79 -5.04
CA LEU A 283 -32.83 -2.62 -5.87
C LEU A 283 -34.07 -2.43 -5.01
N LYS A 284 -34.95 -1.49 -5.36
CA LYS A 284 -36.30 -1.43 -4.80
C LYS A 284 -37.16 -2.56 -5.40
N PRO A 285 -38.25 -2.97 -4.73
CA PRO A 285 -39.18 -3.94 -5.31
C PRO A 285 -39.63 -3.52 -6.72
N GLY A 286 -39.45 -4.42 -7.68
CA GLY A 286 -39.80 -4.20 -9.09
C GLY A 286 -38.76 -3.48 -9.94
N GLU A 287 -37.65 -2.99 -9.35
CA GLU A 287 -36.51 -2.46 -10.11
C GLU A 287 -35.65 -3.60 -10.66
N THR A 288 -35.12 -3.40 -11.87
CA THR A 288 -34.17 -4.33 -12.53
C THR A 288 -32.80 -3.68 -12.76
N ASP A 289 -32.66 -2.37 -12.51
CA ASP A 289 -31.40 -1.61 -12.68
C ASP A 289 -31.37 -0.44 -11.69
N ALA A 290 -30.20 0.12 -11.49
CA ALA A 290 -29.99 1.30 -10.65
C ALA A 290 -30.50 2.58 -11.34
N PRO A 291 -30.94 3.60 -10.57
CA PRO A 291 -31.28 4.93 -11.09
C PRO A 291 -30.17 5.52 -11.98
N ALA A 292 -30.58 6.21 -13.04
CA ALA A 292 -29.64 6.79 -14.01
C ALA A 292 -28.67 7.78 -13.36
N GLY A 293 -29.14 8.57 -12.38
CA GLY A 293 -28.31 9.51 -11.63
C GLY A 293 -27.21 8.84 -10.81
N LEU A 294 -27.48 7.68 -10.22
CA LEU A 294 -26.46 6.90 -9.49
C LEU A 294 -25.39 6.35 -10.45
N LYS A 295 -25.79 5.84 -11.61
CA LYS A 295 -24.86 5.39 -12.66
C LYS A 295 -24.01 6.55 -13.19
N ALA A 296 -24.62 7.71 -13.41
CA ALA A 296 -23.90 8.92 -13.84
C ALA A 296 -22.88 9.42 -12.79
N GLY A 297 -23.21 9.28 -11.50
CA GLY A 297 -22.29 9.61 -10.41
C GLY A 297 -21.04 8.73 -10.39
N LEU A 298 -21.19 7.41 -10.56
CA LEU A 298 -20.05 6.49 -10.71
C LEU A 298 -19.22 6.85 -11.97
N ALA A 299 -19.87 7.12 -13.09
CA ALA A 299 -19.18 7.54 -14.31
C ALA A 299 -18.42 8.87 -14.13
N ALA A 300 -18.94 9.81 -13.30
CA ALA A 300 -18.24 11.03 -12.94
C ALA A 300 -16.97 10.72 -12.11
N ALA A 301 -17.02 9.80 -11.15
CA ALA A 301 -15.87 9.34 -10.40
C ALA A 301 -14.81 8.69 -11.31
N ASN A 302 -15.23 7.83 -12.25
CA ASN A 302 -14.31 7.23 -13.23
C ASN A 302 -13.60 8.29 -14.09
N ARG A 303 -14.26 9.37 -14.50
CA ARG A 303 -13.62 10.48 -15.24
C ARG A 303 -12.58 11.22 -14.38
N ILE A 304 -12.78 11.31 -13.07
CA ILE A 304 -11.78 11.88 -12.16
C ILE A 304 -10.61 10.91 -12.02
N GLN A 305 -10.84 9.58 -11.95
CA GLN A 305 -9.76 8.58 -12.00
C GLN A 305 -8.93 8.73 -13.28
N ASP A 306 -9.55 8.96 -14.43
CA ASP A 306 -8.84 9.23 -15.70
C ASP A 306 -8.01 10.51 -15.62
N ALA A 307 -8.50 11.56 -14.98
CA ALA A 307 -7.75 12.80 -14.77
C ALA A 307 -6.56 12.60 -13.85
N VAL A 308 -6.67 11.79 -12.79
CA VAL A 308 -5.56 11.47 -11.88
C VAL A 308 -4.51 10.64 -12.62
N THR A 309 -4.91 9.52 -13.22
CA THR A 309 -3.98 8.61 -13.91
C THR A 309 -3.28 9.27 -15.10
N GLY A 310 -3.98 10.18 -15.81
CA GLY A 310 -3.44 10.96 -16.91
C GLY A 310 -2.43 12.04 -16.50
N ALA A 311 -2.38 12.43 -15.21
CA ALA A 311 -1.46 13.44 -14.71
C ALA A 311 -0.10 12.88 -14.26
N PHE A 312 0.07 11.55 -14.22
CA PHE A 312 1.33 10.92 -13.80
C PHE A 312 2.46 11.18 -14.79
N GLN A 313 3.61 11.61 -14.27
CA GLN A 313 4.87 11.77 -15.01
C GLN A 313 6.02 11.43 -14.07
N VAL A 314 7.12 10.90 -14.61
CA VAL A 314 8.33 10.61 -13.82
C VAL A 314 8.87 11.89 -13.20
N GLY A 315 9.10 11.88 -11.90
CA GLY A 315 9.67 13.00 -11.15
C GLY A 315 8.73 14.16 -10.87
N ILE A 316 7.45 14.08 -11.25
CA ILE A 316 6.43 15.05 -10.81
C ILE A 316 6.13 14.84 -9.32
N SER A 317 5.72 15.88 -8.60
CA SER A 317 5.28 15.75 -7.22
C SER A 317 3.82 15.30 -7.11
N GLY A 318 3.45 14.70 -5.97
CA GLY A 318 2.05 14.38 -5.69
C GLY A 318 1.17 15.63 -5.67
N ASN A 319 1.68 16.75 -5.18
CA ASN A 319 0.99 18.04 -5.19
C ASN A 319 0.70 18.55 -6.62
N ASP A 320 1.66 18.38 -7.54
CA ASP A 320 1.48 18.79 -8.94
C ASP A 320 0.46 17.88 -9.65
N ILE A 321 0.46 16.57 -9.36
CA ILE A 321 -0.58 15.65 -9.86
C ILE A 321 -1.95 16.07 -9.36
N LEU A 322 -2.08 16.36 -8.06
CA LEU A 322 -3.34 16.85 -7.47
C LEU A 322 -3.85 18.08 -8.19
N ALA A 323 -2.99 19.09 -8.38
CA ALA A 323 -3.36 20.33 -9.05
C ALA A 323 -3.81 20.11 -10.49
N ALA A 324 -3.06 19.31 -11.26
CA ALA A 324 -3.38 18.99 -12.66
C ALA A 324 -4.67 18.18 -12.80
N ALA A 325 -4.84 17.13 -11.98
CA ALA A 325 -6.02 16.29 -12.00
C ALA A 325 -7.30 17.05 -11.60
N ARG A 326 -7.22 17.86 -10.52
CA ARG A 326 -8.33 18.71 -10.10
C ARG A 326 -8.73 19.71 -11.17
N LYS A 327 -7.73 20.37 -11.79
CA LYS A 327 -8.00 21.30 -12.89
C LYS A 327 -8.71 20.60 -14.04
N THR A 328 -8.20 19.46 -14.49
CA THR A 328 -8.80 18.67 -15.58
C THR A 328 -10.24 18.26 -15.27
N ALA A 329 -10.51 17.80 -14.06
CA ALA A 329 -11.84 17.40 -13.62
C ALA A 329 -12.79 18.60 -13.55
N MET A 330 -12.37 19.72 -12.97
CA MET A 330 -13.20 20.95 -12.87
C MET A 330 -13.50 21.58 -14.23
N ASP A 331 -12.54 21.58 -15.16
CA ASP A 331 -12.75 22.04 -16.55
C ASP A 331 -13.82 21.21 -17.28
N GLN A 332 -14.07 19.98 -16.83
CA GLN A 332 -15.14 19.10 -17.31
C GLN A 332 -16.45 19.25 -16.52
N GLY A 333 -16.54 20.21 -15.62
CA GLY A 333 -17.73 20.46 -14.79
C GLY A 333 -17.90 19.45 -13.65
N LEU A 334 -16.87 18.67 -13.30
CA LEU A 334 -16.90 17.73 -12.18
C LEU A 334 -16.52 18.42 -10.88
N LYS A 335 -16.96 17.85 -9.75
CA LYS A 335 -16.61 18.29 -8.39
C LYS A 335 -15.73 17.19 -7.74
N PRO A 336 -14.39 17.23 -7.89
CA PRO A 336 -13.50 16.21 -7.37
C PRO A 336 -13.12 16.44 -5.91
N SER A 337 -12.95 15.35 -5.15
CA SER A 337 -12.12 15.26 -3.98
C SER A 337 -11.16 14.10 -4.19
N ILE A 338 -9.85 14.37 -4.19
CA ILE A 338 -8.82 13.40 -4.55
C ILE A 338 -7.98 13.09 -3.33
N TYR A 339 -7.86 11.80 -3.04
CA TYR A 339 -6.89 11.25 -2.13
C TYR A 339 -6.37 9.96 -2.75
N SER A 340 -5.17 9.99 -3.30
CA SER A 340 -4.51 8.80 -3.85
C SER A 340 -3.14 8.65 -3.21
N HIS A 341 -2.71 7.44 -2.96
CA HIS A 341 -1.49 7.17 -2.22
C HIS A 341 -0.73 5.97 -2.78
N PRO A 342 0.60 5.88 -2.54
CA PRO A 342 1.36 4.67 -2.83
C PRO A 342 0.84 3.49 -2.02
N LEU A 343 1.02 2.28 -2.58
CA LEU A 343 0.58 1.02 -2.00
C LEU A 343 1.66 -0.06 -2.17
N GLY A 344 1.71 -1.04 -1.30
CA GLY A 344 2.65 -2.14 -1.41
C GLY A 344 2.81 -2.91 -0.11
N TYR A 345 3.99 -2.85 0.50
CA TYR A 345 4.23 -3.47 1.83
C TYR A 345 3.46 -2.80 2.96
N HIS A 346 2.99 -1.60 2.75
CA HIS A 346 2.09 -0.88 3.64
C HIS A 346 0.89 -0.39 2.82
N GLY A 347 -0.28 -0.31 3.43
CA GLY A 347 -1.48 0.16 2.77
C GLY A 347 -1.38 1.64 2.42
N HIS A 348 -1.16 2.52 3.39
CA HIS A 348 -0.65 3.86 3.11
C HIS A 348 0.86 3.75 2.90
N GLY A 349 1.27 3.53 1.66
CA GLY A 349 2.62 3.14 1.28
C GLY A 349 3.64 4.28 1.32
N ALA A 350 4.92 3.89 1.19
CA ALA A 350 6.01 4.85 1.07
C ALA A 350 5.96 5.57 -0.29
N GLY A 351 6.16 6.87 -0.28
CA GLY A 351 6.11 7.75 -1.44
C GLY A 351 5.20 8.96 -1.20
N PRO A 352 5.01 9.84 -2.21
CA PRO A 352 4.19 11.05 -2.05
C PRO A 352 2.70 10.73 -2.07
N ALA A 353 1.91 11.44 -1.26
CA ALA A 353 0.45 11.44 -1.36
C ALA A 353 -0.02 12.40 -2.46
N ILE A 354 -1.18 12.12 -3.04
CA ILE A 354 -1.87 12.98 -4.03
C ILE A 354 -3.17 13.46 -3.37
N GLY A 355 -3.09 14.59 -2.68
CA GLY A 355 -4.19 15.12 -1.87
C GLY A 355 -4.48 14.31 -0.61
N PHE A 356 -5.50 14.73 0.10
CA PHE A 356 -6.07 14.06 1.27
C PHE A 356 -7.58 14.28 1.28
N TRP A 357 -8.33 13.37 1.87
CA TRP A 357 -9.79 13.46 1.94
C TRP A 357 -10.28 14.77 2.59
N ASP A 358 -9.50 15.35 3.51
CA ASP A 358 -9.76 16.59 4.25
C ASP A 358 -8.92 17.79 3.78
N ASN A 359 -7.93 17.58 2.89
CA ASN A 359 -7.09 18.65 2.36
C ASN A 359 -6.82 18.50 0.85
N GLN A 360 -7.41 19.39 0.08
CA GLN A 360 -7.26 19.47 -1.38
C GLN A 360 -6.27 20.56 -1.84
N ASN A 361 -5.46 21.09 -0.92
CA ASN A 361 -4.37 22.02 -1.18
C ASN A 361 -3.02 21.30 -1.12
N PRO A 362 -1.93 21.92 -1.58
CA PRO A 362 -0.59 21.38 -1.40
C PRO A 362 -0.28 21.03 0.06
N ASP A 363 0.34 19.87 0.25
CA ASP A 363 0.71 19.33 1.56
C ASP A 363 2.18 18.86 1.54
N PRO A 364 2.97 19.01 2.63
CA PRO A 364 4.34 18.52 2.68
C PRO A 364 4.50 17.04 2.33
N ARG A 365 3.51 16.19 2.63
CA ARG A 365 3.50 14.76 2.28
C ARG A 365 3.36 14.51 0.78
N GLY A 366 2.89 15.50 0.00
CA GLY A 366 2.80 15.42 -1.45
C GLY A 366 4.02 16.01 -2.20
N GLU A 367 5.05 16.51 -1.51
CA GLU A 367 6.24 17.11 -2.15
C GLU A 367 7.19 16.07 -2.77
N GLY A 368 7.10 14.80 -2.33
CA GLY A 368 7.90 13.71 -2.86
C GLY A 368 7.70 13.51 -4.37
N ARG A 369 8.67 12.86 -5.01
CA ARG A 369 8.65 12.61 -6.45
C ARG A 369 8.08 11.24 -6.77
N VAL A 370 7.24 11.18 -7.81
CA VAL A 370 6.69 9.92 -8.34
C VAL A 370 7.74 9.21 -9.17
N ASN A 371 7.99 7.96 -8.83
CA ASN A 371 8.97 7.11 -9.49
C ASN A 371 8.29 6.00 -10.31
N PRO A 372 8.94 5.51 -11.40
CA PRO A 372 8.43 4.34 -12.13
C PRO A 372 8.56 3.06 -11.31
N GLY A 373 7.72 2.07 -11.64
CA GLY A 373 7.74 0.78 -10.95
C GLY A 373 7.02 0.80 -9.60
N THR A 374 6.01 1.66 -9.42
CA THR A 374 5.27 1.84 -8.18
C THR A 374 3.80 1.46 -8.33
N VAL A 375 3.19 0.98 -7.26
CA VAL A 375 1.74 0.69 -7.17
C VAL A 375 1.08 1.77 -6.33
N TRP A 376 -0.11 2.14 -6.74
CA TRP A 376 -0.91 3.24 -6.20
C TRP A 376 -2.33 2.79 -5.97
N SER A 377 -2.93 3.22 -4.88
CA SER A 377 -4.36 3.31 -4.77
C SER A 377 -4.83 4.60 -5.44
N ILE A 378 -5.66 4.48 -6.50
CA ILE A 378 -6.29 5.60 -7.20
C ILE A 378 -7.64 5.86 -6.53
N GLU A 379 -7.56 6.51 -5.38
CA GLU A 379 -8.68 6.84 -4.49
C GLU A 379 -9.16 8.26 -4.72
N LEU A 380 -10.48 8.43 -4.84
CA LEU A 380 -11.10 9.74 -5.01
C LEU A 380 -12.62 9.70 -4.87
N SER A 381 -13.22 10.88 -4.90
CA SER A 381 -14.67 11.02 -4.92
C SER A 381 -15.12 12.02 -5.99
N ALA A 382 -16.29 11.76 -6.56
CA ALA A 382 -17.10 12.74 -7.30
C ALA A 382 -18.31 13.15 -6.47
N PHE A 383 -18.57 14.45 -6.35
CA PHE A 383 -19.85 14.93 -5.83
C PHE A 383 -20.78 15.21 -7.01
N ALA A 384 -21.89 14.50 -7.09
CA ALA A 384 -22.84 14.62 -8.19
C ALA A 384 -24.29 14.62 -7.70
N PRO A 385 -25.19 15.41 -8.33
CA PRO A 385 -26.60 15.38 -8.01
C PRO A 385 -27.25 14.11 -8.57
N VAL A 386 -28.18 13.52 -7.82
CA VAL A 386 -29.00 12.39 -8.23
C VAL A 386 -30.43 12.91 -8.49
N PRO A 387 -30.82 13.09 -9.75
CA PRO A 387 -32.14 13.64 -10.10
C PRO A 387 -33.33 12.86 -9.51
N GLU A 388 -33.24 11.52 -9.50
CA GLU A 388 -34.26 10.64 -8.95
C GLU A 388 -34.40 10.75 -7.42
N TRP A 389 -33.41 11.35 -6.76
CA TRP A 389 -33.44 11.69 -5.33
C TRP A 389 -33.74 13.19 -5.09
N GLY A 390 -34.43 13.83 -6.04
CA GLY A 390 -34.76 15.25 -5.96
C GLY A 390 -33.56 16.19 -6.10
N GLY A 391 -32.51 15.73 -6.76
CA GLY A 391 -31.27 16.51 -6.94
C GLY A 391 -30.32 16.46 -5.76
N GLN A 392 -30.53 15.55 -4.82
CA GLN A 392 -29.60 15.32 -3.68
C GLN A 392 -28.19 15.10 -4.21
N GLU A 393 -27.22 15.87 -3.68
CA GLU A 393 -25.81 15.67 -3.96
C GLU A 393 -25.29 14.45 -3.19
N VAL A 394 -24.69 13.51 -3.89
CA VAL A 394 -24.11 12.26 -3.35
C VAL A 394 -22.62 12.24 -3.64
N GLN A 395 -21.84 11.74 -2.69
CA GLN A 395 -20.41 11.53 -2.84
C GLN A 395 -20.14 10.11 -3.33
N PHE A 396 -19.74 9.98 -4.59
CA PHE A 396 -19.38 8.71 -5.20
C PHE A 396 -17.89 8.46 -4.98
N ARG A 397 -17.57 7.63 -3.99
CA ARG A 397 -16.21 7.21 -3.64
C ARG A 397 -15.82 5.98 -4.44
N THR A 398 -14.66 6.01 -5.05
CA THR A 398 -14.09 4.88 -5.80
C THR A 398 -12.59 4.77 -5.53
N GLU A 399 -12.08 3.55 -5.53
CA GLU A 399 -10.68 3.27 -5.29
C GLU A 399 -10.27 1.98 -5.96
N GLU A 400 -9.13 2.02 -6.68
CA GLU A 400 -8.59 0.85 -7.38
C GLU A 400 -7.06 0.89 -7.42
N ASP A 401 -6.47 -0.28 -7.25
CA ASP A 401 -5.02 -0.43 -7.32
C ASP A 401 -4.52 -0.36 -8.76
N ALA A 402 -3.51 0.46 -8.98
CA ALA A 402 -2.92 0.66 -10.30
C ALA A 402 -1.38 0.69 -10.24
N PHE A 403 -0.75 0.25 -11.32
CA PHE A 403 0.71 0.25 -11.48
C PHE A 403 1.15 1.35 -12.43
N TYR A 404 2.12 2.15 -12.00
CA TYR A 404 2.79 3.15 -12.82
C TYR A 404 4.14 2.61 -13.33
N ASP A 405 4.27 2.41 -14.63
CA ASP A 405 5.49 1.86 -15.29
C ASP A 405 6.51 2.94 -15.68
N GLY A 406 6.22 4.21 -15.42
CA GLY A 406 6.99 5.37 -15.84
C GLY A 406 6.47 6.04 -17.14
N LYS A 407 5.45 5.47 -17.75
CA LYS A 407 4.79 6.03 -18.94
C LYS A 407 3.28 6.11 -18.78
N THR A 408 2.69 5.04 -18.25
CA THR A 408 1.24 4.89 -18.10
C THR A 408 0.90 4.31 -16.73
N VAL A 409 -0.26 4.70 -16.21
CA VAL A 409 -0.89 4.06 -15.07
C VAL A 409 -1.90 3.06 -15.59
N ARG A 410 -1.81 1.80 -15.15
CA ARG A 410 -2.76 0.74 -15.52
C ARG A 410 -3.33 0.07 -14.28
N TYR A 411 -4.63 -0.10 -14.22
CA TYR A 411 -5.29 -0.84 -13.15
C TYR A 411 -4.83 -2.31 -13.14
N LEU A 412 -4.66 -2.88 -11.95
CA LEU A 412 -4.11 -4.24 -11.78
C LEU A 412 -5.14 -5.33 -12.13
N ASP A 413 -6.41 -5.11 -11.81
CA ASP A 413 -7.51 -6.05 -12.10
C ASP A 413 -8.76 -5.31 -12.63
N GLY A 414 -8.56 -4.20 -13.35
CA GLY A 414 -9.61 -3.32 -13.84
C GLY A 414 -10.06 -2.30 -12.81
N ARG A 415 -11.19 -1.63 -13.09
CA ARG A 415 -11.87 -0.71 -12.14
C ARG A 415 -13.37 -0.91 -12.21
N GLN A 416 -14.08 -0.49 -11.18
CA GLN A 416 -15.53 -0.51 -11.19
C GLN A 416 -16.09 0.51 -12.18
N THR A 417 -16.86 0.07 -13.19
CA THR A 417 -17.52 0.92 -14.18
C THR A 417 -19.06 0.80 -14.14
N SER A 418 -19.57 -0.19 -13.41
CA SER A 418 -20.99 -0.38 -13.16
C SER A 418 -21.28 -0.65 -11.68
N LEU A 419 -22.47 -0.26 -11.22
CA LEU A 419 -22.91 -0.55 -9.87
C LEU A 419 -23.23 -2.04 -9.73
N THR A 420 -22.75 -2.67 -8.63
CA THR A 420 -23.24 -3.98 -8.25
C THR A 420 -24.70 -3.87 -7.83
N LEU A 421 -25.58 -4.73 -8.39
CA LEU A 421 -26.99 -4.73 -8.07
C LEU A 421 -27.33 -5.82 -7.07
N ILE A 422 -27.94 -5.44 -5.95
CA ILE A 422 -28.38 -6.36 -4.89
C ILE A 422 -29.90 -6.45 -4.96
N PRO A 423 -30.47 -7.63 -5.29
CA PRO A 423 -31.91 -7.79 -5.35
C PRO A 423 -32.55 -7.60 -3.96
N SER A 424 -33.67 -6.88 -3.89
CA SER A 424 -34.61 -6.93 -2.77
C SER A 424 -35.76 -7.87 -3.14
N LYS A 425 -36.07 -8.81 -2.25
CA LYS A 425 -37.23 -9.68 -2.46
C LYS A 425 -38.53 -8.92 -2.30
#